data_cb4626934d2741feac26210d3159b36a
#
_entry.id   cb4626934d2741feac26210d3159b36a
#
_cell.length_a   1.000
_cell.length_b   1.000
_cell.length_c   1.000
_cell.angle_alpha   90.00
_cell.angle_beta   90.00
_cell.angle_gamma   90.00
#
_symmetry.space_group_name_H-M   'P 1'
#
loop_
_entity.id
_entity.type
_entity.pdbx_description
1 polymer ?
#
loop_
_entity_poly.entity_id
_entity_poly.type
_entity_poly.pdbx_seq_one_letter_code
_entity_poly.pdbx_strand_id
1 'polypeptide(L)'
;MVVKQRKGHKDLILDLEKLPLGKKTSYPEKYDPSLLVGISREESRIRSGVSIETNSFYGLDSWTAYELSWLDIEGIPKNGVLYASYDSSSKKFIESKSLKLYLNSINNKKFNSHKDLLTLLKNDLEHCISSEVDIEIRNSPKKFIQAGKSVDLLKNSVKNTKEDAPWVNTNKITEEVSCDVFRSLCPVTGQPDWATIRINYTGQKINYRK
;
A
#
# COMPACT_ATOMS: atom_id res chain seq x y z
N MET A 1 18.47 -2.82 17.92
CA MET A 1 17.60 -3.67 18.76
C MET A 1 17.30 -4.93 17.95
N VAL A 2 17.93 -6.04 18.30
CA VAL A 2 17.83 -7.31 17.55
C VAL A 2 16.55 -7.99 18.02
N VAL A 3 15.58 -8.14 17.12
CA VAL A 3 14.36 -8.91 17.39
C VAL A 3 14.75 -10.39 17.46
N LYS A 4 14.70 -10.97 18.66
CA LYS A 4 14.87 -12.41 18.87
C LYS A 4 13.82 -13.18 18.06
N GLN A 5 14.26 -13.95 17.07
CA GLN A 5 13.42 -14.91 16.36
C GLN A 5 12.88 -15.94 17.36
N ARG A 6 11.56 -16.04 17.48
CA ARG A 6 10.90 -17.19 18.11
C ARG A 6 11.02 -18.41 17.19
N LYS A 7 11.72 -19.44 17.65
CA LYS A 7 11.76 -20.77 17.03
C LYS A 7 10.35 -21.36 16.99
N GLY A 8 9.82 -21.67 15.80
CA GLY A 8 8.60 -22.46 15.70
C GLY A 8 7.76 -22.36 14.41
N HIS A 9 8.17 -21.61 13.39
CA HIS A 9 7.44 -21.60 12.11
C HIS A 9 8.43 -21.62 10.95
N LYS A 10 8.94 -22.81 10.63
CA LYS A 10 9.99 -22.97 9.60
C LYS A 10 9.48 -23.06 8.16
N ASP A 11 8.17 -23.12 7.91
CA ASP A 11 7.63 -23.46 6.58
C ASP A 11 6.74 -22.39 5.91
N LEU A 12 6.60 -21.21 6.49
CA LEU A 12 5.86 -20.07 5.90
C LEU A 12 6.81 -18.89 5.67
N ILE A 13 7.84 -19.11 4.86
CA ILE A 13 8.75 -18.02 4.48
C ILE A 13 8.29 -17.49 3.13
N LEU A 14 7.64 -16.30 3.13
CA LEU A 14 7.57 -15.49 1.94
C LEU A 14 9.00 -15.38 1.40
N ASP A 15 9.25 -15.95 0.24
CA ASP A 15 10.57 -15.97 -0.36
C ASP A 15 10.88 -14.56 -0.90
N LEU A 16 11.38 -13.69 -0.01
CA LEU A 16 11.75 -12.30 -0.35
C LEU A 16 12.78 -12.27 -1.48
N GLU A 17 13.55 -13.35 -1.67
CA GLU A 17 14.52 -13.47 -2.75
C GLU A 17 13.86 -13.58 -4.12
N LYS A 18 12.60 -14.01 -4.19
CA LYS A 18 11.83 -14.05 -5.46
C LYS A 18 11.17 -12.73 -5.82
N LEU A 19 11.05 -11.79 -4.87
CA LEU A 19 10.48 -10.49 -5.17
C LEU A 19 11.42 -9.66 -6.05
N PRO A 20 10.88 -8.82 -6.96
CA PRO A 20 11.68 -7.90 -7.77
C PRO A 20 12.27 -6.76 -6.95
N LEU A 21 11.75 -6.52 -5.75
CA LEU A 21 12.19 -5.46 -4.85
C LEU A 21 13.66 -5.65 -4.42
N GLY A 22 14.47 -4.59 -4.53
CA GLY A 22 15.90 -4.61 -4.19
C GLY A 22 16.83 -5.20 -5.24
N LYS A 23 16.31 -5.75 -6.35
CA LYS A 23 17.13 -6.30 -7.45
C LYS A 23 17.31 -5.29 -8.60
N LYS A 24 18.43 -5.41 -9.31
CA LYS A 24 18.59 -4.78 -10.63
C LYS A 24 17.65 -5.51 -11.60
N THR A 25 16.72 -4.78 -12.21
CA THR A 25 15.75 -5.32 -13.15
C THR A 25 15.84 -4.51 -14.43
N SER A 26 15.93 -5.17 -15.60
CA SER A 26 15.77 -4.50 -16.88
C SER A 26 14.30 -4.04 -17.02
N TYR A 27 14.10 -2.87 -17.62
CA TYR A 27 12.76 -2.44 -17.94
C TYR A 27 12.19 -3.28 -19.08
N PRO A 28 10.95 -3.75 -18.98
CA PRO A 28 10.32 -4.55 -20.03
C PRO A 28 10.03 -3.70 -21.26
N GLU A 29 10.36 -4.22 -22.44
CA GLU A 29 10.08 -3.57 -23.74
C GLU A 29 8.71 -3.94 -24.30
N LYS A 30 8.15 -5.05 -23.84
CA LYS A 30 6.87 -5.62 -24.30
C LYS A 30 5.96 -5.91 -23.12
N TYR A 31 4.66 -5.84 -23.39
CA TYR A 31 3.64 -6.23 -22.41
C TYR A 31 3.90 -7.63 -21.85
N ASP A 32 3.94 -7.71 -20.54
CA ASP A 32 4.19 -8.95 -19.80
C ASP A 32 3.43 -8.96 -18.47
N PRO A 33 2.27 -9.65 -18.39
CA PRO A 33 1.50 -9.75 -17.16
C PRO A 33 2.18 -10.58 -16.08
N SER A 34 3.17 -11.42 -16.41
CA SER A 34 3.92 -12.24 -15.45
C SER A 34 4.81 -11.41 -14.52
N LEU A 35 5.01 -10.13 -14.84
CA LEU A 35 5.71 -9.19 -13.97
C LEU A 35 4.95 -8.85 -12.69
N LEU A 36 3.61 -9.01 -12.68
CA LEU A 36 2.80 -8.75 -11.51
C LEU A 36 3.03 -9.84 -10.44
N VAL A 37 3.29 -9.40 -9.22
CA VAL A 37 3.50 -10.26 -8.06
C VAL A 37 2.48 -9.95 -6.98
N GLY A 38 1.70 -10.96 -6.62
CA GLY A 38 0.78 -10.91 -5.48
C GLY A 38 1.46 -11.46 -4.22
N ILE A 39 1.50 -10.65 -3.17
CA ILE A 39 2.05 -11.06 -1.85
C ILE A 39 0.93 -11.63 -1.00
N SER A 40 1.17 -12.78 -0.35
CA SER A 40 0.24 -13.37 0.61
C SER A 40 0.00 -12.41 1.78
N ARG A 41 -1.26 -12.06 1.98
CA ARG A 41 -1.67 -11.16 3.06
C ARG A 41 -1.53 -11.84 4.43
N GLU A 42 -1.85 -13.10 4.51
CA GLU A 42 -1.70 -13.91 5.72
C GLU A 42 -0.25 -13.97 6.17
N GLU A 43 0.65 -14.36 5.28
CA GLU A 43 2.09 -14.43 5.58
C GLU A 43 2.65 -13.08 6.00
N SER A 44 2.23 -12.00 5.31
CA SER A 44 2.65 -10.64 5.64
C SER A 44 2.18 -10.22 7.04
N ARG A 45 0.93 -10.53 7.42
CA ARG A 45 0.39 -10.25 8.76
C ARG A 45 1.12 -11.03 9.86
N ILE A 46 1.33 -12.32 9.65
CA ILE A 46 2.08 -13.17 10.59
C ILE A 46 3.49 -12.62 10.83
N ARG A 47 4.19 -12.21 9.77
CA ARG A 47 5.53 -11.60 9.87
C ARG A 47 5.54 -10.29 10.64
N SER A 48 4.48 -9.50 10.50
CA SER A 48 4.29 -8.24 11.22
C SER A 48 3.80 -8.44 12.66
N GLY A 49 3.62 -9.68 13.11
CA GLY A 49 3.14 -9.99 14.46
C GLY A 49 1.65 -9.69 14.66
N VAL A 50 0.88 -9.56 13.58
CA VAL A 50 -0.56 -9.33 13.63
C VAL A 50 -1.28 -10.67 13.74
N SER A 51 -2.04 -10.87 14.83
CA SER A 51 -2.88 -12.06 15.00
C SER A 51 -4.10 -11.97 14.11
N ILE A 52 -4.32 -13.01 13.29
CA ILE A 52 -5.49 -13.10 12.39
C ILE A 52 -6.75 -13.43 13.17
N GLU A 53 -6.62 -14.20 14.26
CA GLU A 53 -7.74 -14.70 15.05
C GLU A 53 -8.45 -13.62 15.89
N THR A 54 -7.73 -12.57 16.28
CA THR A 54 -8.22 -11.54 17.20
C THR A 54 -8.52 -10.20 16.56
N ASN A 55 -8.13 -10.00 15.29
CA ASN A 55 -8.26 -8.70 14.64
C ASN A 55 -9.12 -8.81 13.36
N SER A 56 -10.32 -8.24 13.42
CA SER A 56 -11.16 -8.04 12.24
C SER A 56 -10.88 -6.67 11.65
N PHE A 57 -10.41 -6.63 10.40
CA PHE A 57 -10.21 -5.39 9.66
C PHE A 57 -11.19 -5.35 8.49
N TYR A 58 -11.74 -4.16 8.26
CA TYR A 58 -12.50 -3.85 7.07
C TYR A 58 -11.84 -2.68 6.38
N GLY A 59 -11.73 -2.71 5.07
CA GLY A 59 -11.14 -1.61 4.34
C GLY A 59 -10.80 -1.95 2.91
N LEU A 60 -10.19 -0.99 2.23
CA LEU A 60 -9.75 -1.10 0.86
C LEU A 60 -8.26 -0.82 0.77
N ASP A 61 -7.54 -1.61 -0.02
CA ASP A 61 -6.24 -1.19 -0.53
C ASP A 61 -6.49 -0.34 -1.78
N SER A 62 -5.88 0.82 -1.82
CA SER A 62 -6.02 1.75 -2.94
C SER A 62 -4.66 2.14 -3.49
N TRP A 63 -4.51 2.00 -4.79
CA TRP A 63 -3.31 2.34 -5.53
C TRP A 63 -3.53 3.56 -6.41
N THR A 64 -2.53 4.43 -6.47
CA THR A 64 -2.46 5.52 -7.43
C THR A 64 -1.15 5.39 -8.18
N ALA A 65 -1.23 5.02 -9.46
CA ALA A 65 -0.05 4.87 -10.31
C ALA A 65 0.00 6.01 -11.33
N TYR A 66 1.05 6.79 -11.26
CA TYR A 66 1.29 7.98 -12.09
C TYR A 66 2.04 7.65 -13.38
N GLU A 67 2.56 6.44 -13.51
CA GLU A 67 3.43 6.03 -14.61
C GLU A 67 2.68 5.34 -15.76
N LEU A 68 1.35 5.27 -15.75
CA LEU A 68 0.60 4.61 -16.82
C LEU A 68 0.72 5.39 -18.14
N SER A 69 1.23 4.72 -19.16
CA SER A 69 1.23 5.21 -20.54
C SER A 69 1.02 4.07 -21.53
N TRP A 70 0.54 4.38 -22.71
CA TRP A 70 0.25 3.42 -23.78
C TRP A 70 0.24 4.12 -25.15
N LEU A 71 0.06 3.36 -26.21
CA LEU A 71 -0.16 3.89 -27.55
C LEU A 71 -1.61 3.71 -27.96
N ASP A 72 -2.20 4.70 -28.63
CA ASP A 72 -3.47 4.50 -29.31
C ASP A 72 -3.28 3.66 -30.59
N ILE A 73 -4.37 3.40 -31.32
CA ILE A 73 -4.33 2.56 -32.53
C ILE A 73 -3.41 3.14 -33.63
N GLU A 74 -3.28 4.45 -33.68
CA GLU A 74 -2.40 5.14 -34.60
C GLU A 74 -0.93 5.13 -34.16
N GLY A 75 -0.67 4.76 -32.93
CA GLY A 75 0.66 4.75 -32.32
C GLY A 75 1.02 6.07 -31.63
N ILE A 76 0.03 6.93 -31.37
CA ILE A 76 0.23 8.18 -30.65
C ILE A 76 0.30 7.88 -29.14
N PRO A 77 1.35 8.35 -28.44
CA PRO A 77 1.47 8.15 -26.99
C PRO A 77 0.33 8.81 -26.21
N LYS A 78 -0.20 8.08 -25.26
CA LYS A 78 -1.19 8.52 -24.26
C LYS A 78 -0.67 8.24 -22.87
N ASN A 79 -1.11 9.00 -21.89
CA ASN A 79 -0.82 8.78 -20.48
C ASN A 79 -2.05 9.00 -19.61
N GLY A 80 -1.98 8.54 -18.37
CA GLY A 80 -3.03 8.74 -17.39
C GLY A 80 -2.59 8.32 -16.01
N VAL A 81 -3.40 8.67 -15.01
CA VAL A 81 -3.24 8.22 -13.63
C VAL A 81 -4.20 7.06 -13.40
N LEU A 82 -3.65 5.89 -13.12
CA LEU A 82 -4.43 4.71 -12.76
C LEU A 82 -4.78 4.75 -11.29
N TYR A 83 -6.06 4.55 -10.99
CA TYR A 83 -6.59 4.25 -9.67
C TYR A 83 -7.08 2.81 -9.67
N ALA A 84 -6.60 2.02 -8.74
CA ALA A 84 -7.07 0.65 -8.54
C ALA A 84 -7.37 0.44 -7.06
N SER A 85 -8.49 -0.20 -6.74
CA SER A 85 -8.82 -0.53 -5.35
C SER A 85 -9.46 -1.91 -5.25
N TYR A 86 -9.20 -2.57 -4.13
CA TYR A 86 -9.72 -3.89 -3.83
C TYR A 86 -9.84 -4.10 -2.32
N ASP A 87 -10.69 -5.03 -1.93
CA ASP A 87 -10.99 -5.30 -0.52
C ASP A 87 -9.77 -5.83 0.25
N SER A 88 -9.63 -5.37 1.48
CA SER A 88 -8.56 -5.80 2.40
C SER A 88 -8.71 -7.26 2.87
N SER A 89 -9.82 -7.93 2.55
CA SER A 89 -10.04 -9.37 2.75
C SER A 89 -9.46 -10.23 1.63
N SER A 90 -9.00 -9.63 0.51
CA SER A 90 -8.33 -10.35 -0.57
C SER A 90 -7.17 -11.19 -0.03
N LYS A 91 -6.96 -12.41 -0.57
CA LYS A 91 -5.89 -13.31 -0.12
C LYS A 91 -4.49 -12.76 -0.36
N LYS A 92 -4.35 -11.91 -1.38
CA LYS A 92 -3.08 -11.31 -1.78
C LYS A 92 -3.24 -9.80 -1.94
N PHE A 93 -2.14 -9.08 -1.86
CA PHE A 93 -2.03 -7.68 -2.27
C PHE A 93 -0.88 -7.52 -3.27
N ILE A 94 -0.94 -6.45 -4.06
CA ILE A 94 0.01 -6.21 -5.15
C ILE A 94 1.35 -5.74 -4.58
N GLU A 95 2.47 -6.28 -5.09
CA GLU A 95 3.81 -5.78 -4.77
C GLU A 95 4.11 -4.52 -5.61
N SER A 96 4.57 -3.45 -4.98
CA SER A 96 4.66 -2.11 -5.57
C SER A 96 5.62 -2.00 -6.76
N LYS A 97 6.81 -2.61 -6.67
CA LYS A 97 7.80 -2.57 -7.77
C LYS A 97 7.33 -3.40 -8.96
N SER A 98 6.68 -4.53 -8.70
CA SER A 98 6.11 -5.38 -9.73
C SER A 98 5.00 -4.66 -10.51
N LEU A 99 4.13 -3.92 -9.81
CA LEU A 99 3.12 -3.08 -10.45
C LEU A 99 3.75 -2.04 -11.37
N LYS A 100 4.80 -1.36 -10.89
CA LYS A 100 5.53 -0.38 -11.71
C LYS A 100 6.14 -1.01 -12.96
N LEU A 101 6.79 -2.16 -12.84
CA LEU A 101 7.38 -2.88 -13.97
C LEU A 101 6.30 -3.34 -14.96
N TYR A 102 5.19 -3.86 -14.45
CA TYR A 102 4.04 -4.25 -15.27
C TYR A 102 3.48 -3.06 -16.06
N LEU A 103 3.23 -1.92 -15.41
CA LEU A 103 2.76 -0.71 -16.11
C LEU A 103 3.75 -0.23 -17.17
N ASN A 104 5.05 -0.31 -16.90
CA ASN A 104 6.08 0.00 -17.89
C ASN A 104 6.03 -0.94 -19.11
N SER A 105 5.64 -2.21 -18.93
CA SER A 105 5.51 -3.16 -20.04
C SER A 105 4.41 -2.79 -21.04
N ILE A 106 3.48 -1.92 -20.64
CA ILE A 106 2.36 -1.46 -21.47
C ILE A 106 2.72 -0.25 -22.34
N ASN A 107 3.80 0.46 -22.03
CA ASN A 107 4.17 1.73 -22.67
C ASN A 107 4.15 1.70 -24.21
N ASN A 108 4.58 0.59 -24.80
CA ASN A 108 4.64 0.41 -26.25
C ASN A 108 3.48 -0.40 -26.83
N LYS A 109 2.51 -0.79 -25.99
CA LYS A 109 1.35 -1.57 -26.44
C LYS A 109 0.29 -0.65 -27.01
N LYS A 110 -0.20 -1.00 -28.22
CA LYS A 110 -1.32 -0.32 -28.86
C LYS A 110 -2.66 -0.85 -28.34
N PHE A 111 -3.62 0.07 -28.19
CA PHE A 111 -5.00 -0.25 -27.83
C PHE A 111 -5.97 0.41 -28.81
N ASN A 112 -7.01 -0.32 -29.18
CA ASN A 112 -8.06 0.21 -30.07
C ASN A 112 -8.97 1.20 -29.33
N SER A 113 -9.12 1.02 -28.02
CA SER A 113 -9.96 1.90 -27.20
C SER A 113 -9.45 1.99 -25.75
N HIS A 114 -9.86 3.04 -25.06
CA HIS A 114 -9.66 3.17 -23.62
C HIS A 114 -10.30 2.02 -22.82
N LYS A 115 -11.42 1.48 -23.32
CA LYS A 115 -12.11 0.33 -22.71
C LYS A 115 -11.25 -0.94 -22.79
N ASP A 116 -10.55 -1.17 -23.89
CA ASP A 116 -9.68 -2.35 -24.03
C ASP A 116 -8.51 -2.29 -23.03
N LEU A 117 -7.93 -1.10 -22.87
CA LEU A 117 -6.89 -0.87 -21.84
C LEU A 117 -7.43 -1.15 -20.45
N LEU A 118 -8.59 -0.60 -20.07
CA LEU A 118 -9.22 -0.84 -18.76
C LEU A 118 -9.50 -2.33 -18.56
N THR A 119 -10.06 -3.01 -19.55
CA THR A 119 -10.36 -4.44 -19.46
C THR A 119 -9.10 -5.27 -19.23
N LEU A 120 -8.04 -4.98 -19.97
CA LEU A 120 -6.75 -5.68 -19.81
C LEU A 120 -6.19 -5.46 -18.40
N LEU A 121 -6.08 -4.21 -17.95
CA LEU A 121 -5.55 -3.87 -16.63
C LEU A 121 -6.36 -4.54 -15.52
N LYS A 122 -7.70 -4.48 -15.61
CA LYS A 122 -8.59 -5.10 -14.62
C LYS A 122 -8.35 -6.59 -14.53
N ASN A 123 -8.37 -7.30 -15.65
CA ASN A 123 -8.20 -8.75 -15.68
C ASN A 123 -6.83 -9.19 -15.11
N ASP A 124 -5.76 -8.48 -15.44
CA ASP A 124 -4.42 -8.82 -14.98
C ASP A 124 -4.26 -8.59 -13.46
N LEU A 125 -4.80 -7.49 -12.96
CA LEU A 125 -4.78 -7.19 -11.52
C LEU A 125 -5.63 -8.19 -10.73
N GLU A 126 -6.86 -8.49 -11.19
CA GLU A 126 -7.74 -9.48 -10.57
C GLU A 126 -7.11 -10.88 -10.56
N HIS A 127 -6.45 -11.27 -11.64
CA HIS A 127 -5.73 -12.52 -11.71
C HIS A 127 -4.59 -12.58 -10.69
N CYS A 128 -3.81 -11.50 -10.58
CA CYS A 128 -2.67 -11.40 -9.66
C CYS A 128 -3.07 -11.60 -8.20
N ILE A 129 -4.15 -10.93 -7.76
CA ILE A 129 -4.58 -10.96 -6.34
C ILE A 129 -5.68 -11.97 -6.04
N SER A 130 -6.27 -12.58 -7.07
CA SER A 130 -7.42 -13.51 -6.99
C SER A 130 -8.63 -12.88 -6.27
N SER A 131 -8.95 -11.64 -6.62
CA SER A 131 -10.06 -10.85 -6.07
C SER A 131 -10.52 -9.80 -7.07
N GLU A 132 -11.75 -9.31 -6.94
CA GLU A 132 -12.26 -8.20 -7.74
C GLU A 132 -11.45 -6.91 -7.52
N VAL A 133 -11.28 -6.14 -8.58
CA VAL A 133 -10.57 -4.85 -8.57
C VAL A 133 -11.44 -3.77 -9.23
N ASP A 134 -11.69 -2.70 -8.50
CA ASP A 134 -12.24 -1.48 -9.08
C ASP A 134 -11.10 -0.65 -9.70
N ILE A 135 -11.31 -0.17 -10.93
CA ILE A 135 -10.26 0.50 -11.69
C ILE A 135 -10.81 1.73 -12.42
N GLU A 136 -10.04 2.81 -12.36
CA GLU A 136 -10.32 4.07 -13.05
C GLU A 136 -9.03 4.66 -13.61
N ILE A 137 -9.08 5.24 -14.80
CA ILE A 137 -7.98 6.03 -15.37
C ILE A 137 -8.45 7.48 -15.53
N ARG A 138 -7.65 8.43 -15.04
CA ARG A 138 -7.90 9.87 -15.14
C ARG A 138 -6.74 10.59 -15.80
N ASN A 139 -7.03 11.71 -16.43
CA ASN A 139 -6.00 12.58 -17.02
C ASN A 139 -5.23 13.40 -15.96
N SER A 140 -5.75 13.50 -14.74
CA SER A 140 -5.11 14.25 -13.66
C SER A 140 -5.34 13.57 -12.31
N PRO A 141 -4.40 13.75 -11.34
CA PRO A 141 -4.55 13.20 -10.00
C PRO A 141 -5.77 13.76 -9.27
N LYS A 142 -6.38 12.90 -8.43
CA LYS A 142 -7.39 13.34 -7.46
C LYS A 142 -6.72 14.26 -6.44
N LYS A 143 -7.37 15.36 -6.08
CA LYS A 143 -6.92 16.19 -4.97
C LYS A 143 -7.23 15.50 -3.65
N PHE A 144 -6.24 15.39 -2.78
CA PHE A 144 -6.44 14.95 -1.40
C PHE A 144 -6.83 16.16 -0.54
N ILE A 145 -7.88 16.00 0.24
CA ILE A 145 -8.28 16.99 1.24
C ILE A 145 -7.57 16.60 2.54
N GLN A 146 -6.80 17.51 3.10
CA GLN A 146 -6.20 17.34 4.41
C GLN A 146 -7.31 17.50 5.45
N ALA A 147 -7.49 16.51 6.31
CA ALA A 147 -8.47 16.52 7.39
C ALA A 147 -7.80 16.02 8.68
N GLY A 148 -8.34 16.48 9.82
CA GLY A 148 -7.87 16.10 11.15
C GLY A 148 -6.83 17.04 11.75
N LYS A 149 -6.71 16.99 13.08
CA LYS A 149 -5.71 17.74 13.85
C LYS A 149 -4.34 17.10 13.65
N SER A 150 -3.38 17.88 13.12
CA SER A 150 -2.00 17.40 13.00
C SER A 150 -1.38 17.15 14.37
N VAL A 151 -0.72 16.00 14.52
CA VAL A 151 0.06 15.64 15.70
C VAL A 151 1.57 15.80 15.48
N ASP A 152 2.01 16.20 14.28
CA ASP A 152 3.42 16.33 13.90
C ASP A 152 4.16 17.41 14.68
N LEU A 153 3.44 18.47 15.09
CA LEU A 153 3.99 19.64 15.76
C LEU A 153 3.80 19.60 17.28
N LEU A 154 3.40 18.47 17.84
CA LEU A 154 3.26 18.36 19.29
C LEU A 154 4.63 18.41 19.97
N LYS A 155 5.10 19.66 20.19
CA LYS A 155 6.30 19.92 20.98
C LYS A 155 6.15 19.38 22.40
N ASN A 156 7.28 19.03 23.01
CA ASN A 156 7.43 18.46 24.34
C ASN A 156 6.90 19.36 25.49
N SER A 157 5.60 19.66 25.55
CA SER A 157 5.00 20.53 26.55
C SER A 157 4.38 19.81 27.75
N VAL A 158 4.47 18.48 27.85
CA VAL A 158 4.01 17.76 29.03
C VAL A 158 5.21 17.11 29.72
N LYS A 159 5.74 17.83 30.70
CA LYS A 159 6.60 17.23 31.73
C LYS A 159 5.71 16.31 32.57
N ASN A 160 6.17 15.08 32.80
CA ASN A 160 5.64 14.14 33.79
C ASN A 160 4.17 13.69 33.62
N THR A 161 3.84 12.95 32.57
CA THR A 161 2.87 11.89 32.75
C THR A 161 3.67 10.63 33.09
N LYS A 162 3.39 10.07 34.24
CA LYS A 162 3.82 8.72 34.60
C LYS A 162 3.49 7.83 33.40
N GLU A 163 4.58 7.31 32.78
CA GLU A 163 4.58 6.00 32.21
C GLU A 163 3.79 5.76 30.92
N ASP A 164 4.29 4.94 30.21
CA ASP A 164 3.96 3.94 29.20
C ASP A 164 2.48 3.65 28.90
N ALA A 165 1.51 4.36 29.47
CA ALA A 165 0.12 4.21 29.13
C ALA A 165 -0.19 4.77 27.72
N PRO A 166 -0.83 3.96 26.84
CA PRO A 166 -1.24 4.41 25.53
C PRO A 166 -2.38 5.47 25.56
N TRP A 167 -2.99 5.66 26.73
CA TRP A 167 -4.15 6.52 26.95
C TRP A 167 -3.86 7.63 27.97
N VAL A 168 -4.42 8.83 27.74
CA VAL A 168 -4.18 9.99 28.60
C VAL A 168 -5.22 10.11 29.72
N ASN A 169 -6.45 9.68 29.49
CA ASN A 169 -7.54 9.71 30.45
C ASN A 169 -8.59 8.63 30.19
N THR A 170 -9.56 8.48 31.12
CA THR A 170 -10.63 7.46 31.05
C THR A 170 -11.87 7.92 30.30
N ASN A 171 -12.03 9.22 30.01
CA ASN A 171 -13.19 9.75 29.33
C ASN A 171 -13.15 9.37 27.85
N LYS A 172 -14.29 8.94 27.31
CA LYS A 172 -14.45 8.71 25.87
C LYS A 172 -14.56 10.03 25.14
N ILE A 173 -13.80 10.17 24.08
CA ILE A 173 -13.84 11.29 23.14
C ILE A 173 -14.02 10.75 21.71
N THR A 174 -14.51 11.61 20.81
CA THR A 174 -14.42 11.39 19.37
C THR A 174 -13.42 12.40 18.84
N GLU A 175 -12.41 11.92 18.15
CA GLU A 175 -11.30 12.77 17.68
C GLU A 175 -10.79 12.28 16.32
N GLU A 176 -10.44 13.25 15.46
CA GLU A 176 -9.76 13.01 14.20
C GLU A 176 -8.35 13.60 14.27
N VAL A 177 -7.35 12.78 14.04
CA VAL A 177 -5.94 13.16 14.07
C VAL A 177 -5.21 12.74 12.80
N SER A 178 -4.16 13.47 12.45
CA SER A 178 -3.30 13.15 11.31
C SER A 178 -1.83 13.26 11.67
N CYS A 179 -1.01 12.42 11.03
CA CYS A 179 0.45 12.49 11.06
C CYS A 179 0.95 12.39 9.62
N ASP A 180 1.62 13.42 9.13
CA ASP A 180 2.16 13.49 7.76
C ASP A 180 3.63 13.06 7.69
N VAL A 181 4.26 12.84 8.83
CA VAL A 181 5.67 12.47 8.95
C VAL A 181 5.86 11.05 9.50
N PHE A 182 4.85 10.20 9.35
CA PHE A 182 5.02 8.80 9.70
C PHE A 182 6.08 8.15 8.81
N ARG A 183 7.01 7.44 9.43
CA ARG A 183 8.15 6.84 8.75
C ARG A 183 8.35 5.39 9.18
N SER A 184 8.50 4.53 8.20
CA SER A 184 8.99 3.17 8.41
C SER A 184 10.27 2.92 7.59
N LEU A 185 10.88 1.76 7.77
CA LEU A 185 12.01 1.32 6.95
C LEU A 185 11.59 0.10 6.14
N CYS A 186 11.86 0.13 4.84
CA CYS A 186 11.65 -1.02 3.98
C CYS A 186 12.43 -2.23 4.51
N PRO A 187 11.79 -3.38 4.78
CA PRO A 187 12.44 -4.54 5.36
C PRO A 187 13.46 -5.21 4.42
N VAL A 188 13.43 -4.86 3.12
CA VAL A 188 14.33 -5.42 2.10
C VAL A 188 15.51 -4.50 1.84
N THR A 189 15.28 -3.19 1.65
CA THR A 189 16.32 -2.24 1.22
C THR A 189 16.83 -1.35 2.35
N GLY A 190 16.13 -1.27 3.49
CA GLY A 190 16.42 -0.34 4.57
C GLY A 190 16.12 1.12 4.24
N GLN A 191 15.57 1.43 3.07
CA GLN A 191 15.20 2.79 2.69
C GLN A 191 14.00 3.27 3.52
N PRO A 192 13.92 4.57 3.84
CA PRO A 192 12.76 5.11 4.52
C PRO A 192 11.54 5.17 3.60
N ASP A 193 10.42 4.67 4.11
CA ASP A 193 9.09 4.82 3.51
C ASP A 193 8.29 5.80 4.36
N TRP A 194 7.73 6.82 3.72
CA TRP A 194 6.95 7.86 4.36
C TRP A 194 5.47 7.66 4.09
N ALA A 195 4.63 7.99 5.07
CA ALA A 195 3.18 7.93 4.92
C ALA A 195 2.48 9.04 5.71
N THR A 196 1.30 9.41 5.25
CA THR A 196 0.33 10.16 6.04
C THR A 196 -0.61 9.15 6.71
N ILE A 197 -0.74 9.23 8.03
CA ILE A 197 -1.73 8.45 8.80
C ILE A 197 -2.85 9.39 9.21
N ARG A 198 -4.10 8.97 9.01
CA ARG A 198 -5.29 9.64 9.51
C ARG A 198 -6.11 8.66 10.32
N ILE A 199 -6.50 9.07 11.52
CA ILE A 199 -7.26 8.24 12.45
C ILE A 199 -8.48 9.02 12.90
N ASN A 200 -9.66 8.47 12.68
CA ASN A 200 -10.90 8.91 13.29
C ASN A 200 -11.33 7.81 14.27
N TYR A 201 -11.46 8.15 15.54
CA TYR A 201 -11.75 7.16 16.57
C TYR A 201 -12.69 7.71 17.65
N THR A 202 -13.41 6.79 18.28
CA THR A 202 -14.18 7.06 19.50
C THR A 202 -13.69 6.13 20.58
N GLY A 203 -13.14 6.70 21.65
CA GLY A 203 -12.55 5.92 22.74
C GLY A 203 -11.81 6.82 23.74
N GLN A 204 -10.97 6.22 24.54
CA GLN A 204 -10.07 6.96 25.42
C GLN A 204 -9.08 7.77 24.60
N LYS A 205 -8.73 8.97 25.05
CA LYS A 205 -7.79 9.82 24.34
C LYS A 205 -6.42 9.17 24.19
N ILE A 206 -5.95 9.05 22.96
CA ILE A 206 -4.64 8.48 22.63
C ILE A 206 -3.51 9.39 23.14
N ASN A 207 -2.44 8.79 23.64
CA ASN A 207 -1.21 9.49 23.95
C ASN A 207 -0.35 9.61 22.68
N TYR A 208 -0.34 10.78 22.03
CA TYR A 208 0.38 11.01 20.77
C TYR A 208 1.91 10.95 20.89
N ARG A 209 2.45 10.74 22.08
CA ARG A 209 3.91 10.68 22.31
C ARG A 209 4.44 9.27 22.34
N LYS A 210 3.57 8.31 22.12
CA LYS A 210 3.87 6.88 22.03
C LYS A 210 3.52 6.29 20.70
#